data_c6654903b5143af08153843341cb19fc
#
_entry.id   c6654903b5143af08153843341cb19fc
#
_cell.length_a   1.000
_cell.length_b   1.000
_cell.length_c   1.000
_cell.angle_alpha   90.00
_cell.angle_beta   90.00
_cell.angle_gamma   90.00
#
_symmetry.space_group_name_H-M   'P 1'
#
loop_
_entity.id
_entity.type
_entity.pdbx_description
1 polymer ?
#
loop_
_entity_poly.entity_id
_entity_poly.type
_entity_poly.pdbx_seq_one_letter_code
_entity_poly.pdbx_strand_id
1 'polypeptide(L)'
;MKKNLFLVLLILILFAGCDGKRGSFIHIKETNISVELTVQKLEKLIKEDGLTHFYTINHSKNAKDVKIKLRDESLVIFGNASMGSRLIRCNQTMGLDLPLKILIYEDFDGFTKISYTNPEYYTLTHNIKDKKCLAIITKASIALDVLSEKLVK
;
A
#
# COMPACT_ATOMS: atom_id res chain seq x y z
N MET A 1 -43.08 -33.50 -11.56
CA MET A 1 -42.52 -32.69 -10.45
C MET A 1 -41.03 -32.89 -10.17
N LYS A 2 -40.45 -34.12 -10.33
CA LYS A 2 -39.02 -34.36 -10.06
C LYS A 2 -38.04 -33.72 -11.07
N LYS A 3 -38.42 -33.53 -12.35
CA LYS A 3 -37.55 -32.92 -13.37
C LYS A 3 -37.31 -31.43 -13.15
N ASN A 4 -38.27 -30.68 -12.63
CA ASN A 4 -38.14 -29.24 -12.41
C ASN A 4 -37.30 -28.95 -11.15
N LEU A 5 -37.27 -29.84 -10.17
CA LEU A 5 -36.43 -29.70 -8.97
C LEU A 5 -34.94 -29.85 -9.31
N PHE A 6 -34.62 -30.74 -10.26
CA PHE A 6 -33.23 -30.94 -10.71
C PHE A 6 -32.70 -29.74 -11.50
N LEU A 7 -33.55 -29.06 -12.29
CA LEU A 7 -33.18 -27.87 -13.04
C LEU A 7 -32.94 -26.67 -12.12
N VAL A 8 -33.75 -26.52 -11.07
CA VAL A 8 -33.56 -25.45 -10.07
C VAL A 8 -32.29 -25.65 -9.26
N LEU A 9 -31.94 -26.91 -8.93
CA LEU A 9 -30.69 -27.24 -8.22
C LEU A 9 -29.45 -26.97 -9.09
N LEU A 10 -29.55 -27.22 -10.40
CA LEU A 10 -28.47 -26.97 -11.35
C LEU A 10 -28.21 -25.45 -11.54
N ILE A 11 -29.27 -24.64 -11.52
CA ILE A 11 -29.17 -23.18 -11.63
C ILE A 11 -28.54 -22.56 -10.37
N LEU A 12 -28.83 -23.12 -9.17
CA LEU A 12 -28.24 -22.67 -7.90
C LEU A 12 -26.73 -22.92 -7.82
N ILE A 13 -26.21 -23.96 -8.49
CA ILE A 13 -24.76 -24.25 -8.52
C ILE A 13 -24.01 -23.29 -9.46
N LEU A 14 -24.69 -22.70 -10.46
CA LEU A 14 -24.06 -21.73 -11.37
C LEU A 14 -23.86 -20.34 -10.75
N PHE A 15 -24.49 -20.05 -9.59
CA PHE A 15 -24.29 -18.83 -8.80
C PHE A 15 -23.32 -18.98 -7.62
N ALA A 16 -22.70 -20.15 -7.44
CA ALA A 16 -21.51 -20.26 -6.61
C ALA A 16 -20.38 -19.51 -7.33
N GLY A 17 -20.51 -18.19 -7.33
CA GLY A 17 -19.64 -17.25 -8.01
C GLY A 17 -18.21 -17.51 -7.60
N CYS A 18 -17.33 -17.52 -8.57
CA CYS A 18 -15.92 -17.27 -8.41
C CYS A 18 -15.71 -15.98 -7.63
N ASP A 19 -15.75 -16.06 -6.32
CA ASP A 19 -15.14 -15.07 -5.44
C ASP A 19 -13.62 -15.28 -5.56
N GLY A 20 -13.14 -14.99 -6.76
CA GLY A 20 -11.72 -14.90 -7.04
C GLY A 20 -11.21 -13.78 -6.16
N LYS A 21 -10.63 -14.11 -5.01
CA LYS A 21 -9.76 -13.21 -4.26
C LYS A 21 -8.66 -12.75 -5.22
N ARG A 22 -8.93 -11.69 -5.97
CA ARG A 22 -7.90 -10.93 -6.65
C ARG A 22 -7.01 -10.43 -5.54
N GLY A 23 -5.81 -11.00 -5.41
CA GLY A 23 -4.85 -10.57 -4.43
C GLY A 23 -4.67 -9.06 -4.56
N SER A 24 -5.13 -8.30 -3.57
CA SER A 24 -4.90 -6.87 -3.55
C SER A 24 -3.43 -6.66 -3.23
N PHE A 25 -2.73 -5.89 -4.08
CA PHE A 25 -1.38 -5.43 -3.76
C PHE A 25 -1.38 -4.27 -2.75
N ILE A 26 -2.55 -3.79 -2.34
CA ILE A 26 -2.67 -2.77 -1.30
C ILE A 26 -2.83 -3.47 0.03
N HIS A 27 -1.86 -3.24 0.93
CA HIS A 27 -1.92 -3.67 2.32
C HIS A 27 -2.48 -2.55 3.17
N ILE A 28 -3.36 -2.90 4.12
CA ILE A 28 -3.99 -1.95 5.03
C ILE A 28 -3.89 -2.52 6.44
N LYS A 29 -3.42 -1.70 7.38
CA LYS A 29 -3.40 -1.97 8.82
C LYS A 29 -4.15 -0.86 9.53
N GLU A 30 -4.59 -1.11 10.76
CA GLU A 30 -5.38 -0.17 11.56
C GLU A 30 -4.64 0.16 12.86
N THR A 31 -4.79 1.40 13.33
CA THR A 31 -4.30 1.86 14.62
C THR A 31 -5.29 2.82 15.26
N ASN A 32 -5.29 2.89 16.60
CA ASN A 32 -6.07 3.86 17.37
C ASN A 32 -5.35 5.21 17.55
N ILE A 33 -4.14 5.35 17.00
CA ILE A 33 -3.35 6.58 17.06
C ILE A 33 -3.87 7.53 15.97
N SER A 34 -3.99 8.83 16.25
CA SER A 34 -4.44 9.80 15.23
C SER A 34 -3.53 9.83 14.00
N VAL A 35 -4.06 10.27 12.85
CA VAL A 35 -3.31 10.40 11.60
C VAL A 35 -2.05 11.23 11.81
N GLU A 36 -2.16 12.39 12.47
CA GLU A 36 -1.01 13.29 12.72
C GLU A 36 0.11 12.60 13.53
N LEU A 37 -0.24 11.96 14.65
CA LEU A 37 0.73 11.27 15.49
C LEU A 37 1.34 10.05 14.79
N THR A 38 0.56 9.35 13.98
CA THR A 38 1.04 8.21 13.18
C THR A 38 2.04 8.66 12.12
N VAL A 39 1.80 9.81 11.47
CA VAL A 39 2.75 10.43 10.54
C VAL A 39 4.06 10.78 11.24
N GLN A 40 4.01 11.48 12.39
CA GLN A 40 5.20 11.84 13.17
C GLN A 40 6.01 10.61 13.60
N LYS A 41 5.30 9.55 14.03
CA LYS A 41 5.93 8.27 14.39
C LYS A 41 6.61 7.62 13.20
N LEU A 42 5.97 7.60 12.02
CA LEU A 42 6.57 7.07 10.79
C LEU A 42 7.82 7.85 10.39
N GLU A 43 7.77 9.18 10.39
CA GLU A 43 8.91 10.03 10.05
C GLU A 43 10.11 9.80 10.99
N LYS A 44 9.84 9.56 12.29
CA LYS A 44 10.86 9.18 13.26
C LYS A 44 11.47 7.82 12.94
N LEU A 45 10.63 6.80 12.70
CA LEU A 45 11.08 5.44 12.35
C LEU A 45 11.91 5.41 11.06
N ILE A 46 11.52 6.19 10.04
CA ILE A 46 12.28 6.34 8.79
C ILE A 46 13.72 6.79 9.06
N LYS A 47 13.91 7.78 9.94
CA LYS A 47 15.23 8.29 10.33
C LYS A 47 16.03 7.26 11.14
N GLU A 48 15.39 6.60 12.09
CA GLU A 48 16.02 5.57 12.95
C GLU A 48 16.48 4.36 12.12
N ASP A 49 15.73 3.95 11.11
CA ASP A 49 16.06 2.85 10.20
C ASP A 49 17.06 3.28 9.08
N GLY A 50 17.62 4.50 9.12
CA GLY A 50 18.60 5.02 8.17
C GLY A 50 18.04 5.25 6.76
N LEU A 51 16.73 5.43 6.65
CA LEU A 51 16.05 5.77 5.41
C LEU A 51 15.96 7.29 5.22
N THR A 52 15.81 7.72 3.99
CA THR A 52 15.60 9.13 3.65
C THR A 52 14.11 9.43 3.61
N HIS A 53 13.66 10.38 4.43
CA HIS A 53 12.36 11.02 4.27
C HIS A 53 12.48 12.08 3.18
N PHE A 54 11.73 11.94 2.08
CA PHE A 54 11.76 12.90 0.97
C PHE A 54 10.72 13.99 1.16
N TYR A 55 9.47 13.60 1.41
CA TYR A 55 8.36 14.56 1.53
C TYR A 55 7.15 13.93 2.23
N THR A 56 6.33 14.77 2.87
CA THR A 56 5.00 14.41 3.38
C THR A 56 3.96 15.30 2.72
N ILE A 57 3.01 14.71 1.98
CA ILE A 57 1.90 15.39 1.35
C ILE A 57 0.68 15.29 2.26
N ASN A 58 0.19 16.40 2.79
CA ASN A 58 -1.06 16.44 3.55
C ASN A 58 -2.22 16.71 2.58
N HIS A 59 -2.93 15.65 2.18
CA HIS A 59 -4.03 15.74 1.23
C HIS A 59 -5.24 16.50 1.80
N SER A 60 -5.57 16.33 3.08
CA SER A 60 -6.68 17.02 3.73
C SER A 60 -6.45 18.53 3.80
N LYS A 61 -5.21 18.97 4.08
CA LYS A 61 -4.85 20.39 4.02
C LYS A 61 -4.97 20.94 2.60
N ASN A 62 -4.41 20.24 1.62
CA ASN A 62 -4.49 20.67 0.21
C ASN A 62 -5.94 20.76 -0.27
N ALA A 63 -6.81 19.84 0.13
CA ALA A 63 -8.24 19.87 -0.17
C ALA A 63 -8.92 21.08 0.47
N LYS A 64 -8.57 21.40 1.74
CA LYS A 64 -9.09 22.58 2.44
C LYS A 64 -8.75 23.88 1.71
N ASP A 65 -7.55 23.99 1.14
CA ASP A 65 -7.11 25.17 0.41
C ASP A 65 -7.98 25.43 -0.85
N VAL A 66 -8.57 24.39 -1.42
CA VAL A 66 -9.55 24.47 -2.54
C VAL A 66 -11.00 24.28 -2.09
N LYS A 67 -11.28 24.44 -0.78
CA LYS A 67 -12.62 24.37 -0.17
C LYS A 67 -13.31 23.00 -0.30
N ILE A 68 -12.55 21.93 -0.44
CA ILE A 68 -13.05 20.55 -0.41
C ILE A 68 -12.79 19.98 1.00
N LYS A 69 -13.80 19.33 1.60
CA LYS A 69 -13.66 18.67 2.90
C LYS A 69 -13.22 17.22 2.68
N LEU A 70 -12.01 16.89 3.13
CA LEU A 70 -11.55 15.51 3.30
C LEU A 70 -11.37 15.18 4.78
N ARG A 71 -11.43 13.90 5.13
CA ARG A 71 -10.92 13.39 6.41
C ARG A 71 -9.40 13.55 6.43
N ASP A 72 -8.82 13.40 7.60
CA ASP A 72 -7.36 13.50 7.73
C ASP A 72 -6.67 12.43 6.89
N GLU A 73 -5.79 12.88 6.01
CA GLU A 73 -5.06 12.03 5.07
C GLU A 73 -3.71 12.64 4.72
N SER A 74 -2.65 11.82 4.88
CA SER A 74 -1.28 12.21 4.55
C SER A 74 -0.53 11.07 3.87
N LEU A 75 0.24 11.40 2.84
CA LEU A 75 1.14 10.49 2.13
C LEU A 75 2.58 10.79 2.52
N VAL A 76 3.26 9.84 3.15
CA VAL A 76 4.69 9.93 3.50
C VAL A 76 5.51 9.23 2.43
N ILE A 77 6.46 9.96 1.83
CA ILE A 77 7.33 9.52 0.73
C ILE A 77 8.75 9.37 1.27
N PHE A 78 9.31 8.16 1.16
CA PHE A 78 10.61 7.84 1.73
C PHE A 78 11.30 6.70 0.99
N GLY A 79 12.56 6.43 1.31
CA GLY A 79 13.26 5.30 0.73
C GLY A 79 14.75 5.32 0.95
N ASN A 80 15.44 4.48 0.18
CA ASN A 80 16.90 4.42 0.11
C ASN A 80 17.34 4.71 -1.32
N ALA A 81 18.03 5.83 -1.53
CA ALA A 81 18.44 6.29 -2.87
C ALA A 81 19.28 5.26 -3.62
N SER A 82 20.21 4.57 -2.93
CA SER A 82 21.05 3.55 -3.55
C SER A 82 20.23 2.35 -4.06
N MET A 83 19.28 1.87 -3.25
CA MET A 83 18.41 0.74 -3.64
C MET A 83 17.43 1.15 -4.74
N GLY A 84 16.82 2.32 -4.63
CA GLY A 84 15.92 2.87 -5.65
C GLY A 84 16.60 3.04 -7.00
N SER A 85 17.81 3.62 -7.02
CA SER A 85 18.58 3.78 -8.25
C SER A 85 18.95 2.45 -8.91
N ARG A 86 19.23 1.41 -8.11
CA ARG A 86 19.48 0.06 -8.65
C ARG A 86 18.22 -0.51 -9.32
N LEU A 87 17.04 -0.32 -8.74
CA LEU A 87 15.77 -0.75 -9.34
C LEU A 87 15.49 0.01 -10.64
N ILE A 88 15.73 1.33 -10.68
CA ILE A 88 15.57 2.14 -11.91
C ILE A 88 16.53 1.66 -13.00
N ARG A 89 17.74 1.21 -12.65
CA ARG A 89 18.66 0.58 -13.63
C ARG A 89 18.15 -0.75 -14.18
N CYS A 90 17.34 -1.48 -13.42
CA CYS A 90 16.72 -2.73 -13.89
C CYS A 90 15.63 -2.44 -14.94
N ASN A 91 14.83 -1.41 -14.70
CA ASN A 91 13.86 -0.86 -15.63
C ASN A 91 13.61 0.62 -15.29
N GLN A 92 13.81 1.51 -16.26
CA GLN A 92 13.64 2.95 -16.04
C GLN A 92 12.24 3.35 -15.60
N THR A 93 11.20 2.60 -16.03
CA THR A 93 9.81 2.88 -15.63
C THR A 93 9.56 2.70 -14.14
N MET A 94 10.46 2.02 -13.39
CA MET A 94 10.43 1.97 -11.93
C MET A 94 10.40 3.36 -11.27
N GLY A 95 10.90 4.38 -11.97
CA GLY A 95 10.84 5.77 -11.50
C GLY A 95 9.43 6.32 -11.30
N LEU A 96 8.40 5.70 -11.90
CA LEU A 96 6.99 6.06 -11.71
C LEU A 96 6.48 5.65 -10.31
N ASP A 97 6.94 4.51 -9.80
CA ASP A 97 6.45 3.94 -8.54
C ASP A 97 7.36 4.23 -7.34
N LEU A 98 8.63 4.59 -7.59
CA LEU A 98 9.58 5.02 -6.58
C LEU A 98 9.53 6.55 -6.36
N PRO A 99 9.84 7.03 -5.15
CA PRO A 99 10.19 6.32 -3.90
C PRO A 99 9.02 5.55 -3.28
N LEU A 100 9.31 4.73 -2.24
CA LEU A 100 8.27 4.06 -1.45
C LEU A 100 7.36 5.07 -0.78
N LYS A 101 6.10 4.66 -0.54
CA LYS A 101 5.06 5.52 0.01
C LYS A 101 4.21 4.75 1.01
N ILE A 102 3.84 5.41 2.11
CA ILE A 102 2.80 4.96 3.03
C ILE A 102 1.75 6.06 3.13
N LEU A 103 0.49 5.70 2.87
CA LEU A 103 -0.67 6.54 3.08
C LEU A 103 -1.21 6.29 4.48
N ILE A 104 -1.45 7.36 5.24
CA ILE A 104 -2.04 7.33 6.58
C ILE A 104 -3.31 8.18 6.50
N TYR A 105 -4.48 7.59 6.80
CA TYR A 105 -5.76 8.28 6.64
C TYR A 105 -6.79 7.83 7.66
N GLU A 106 -7.74 8.71 7.98
CA GLU A 106 -8.93 8.39 8.76
C GLU A 106 -10.00 7.81 7.84
N ASP A 107 -10.52 6.62 8.16
CA ASP A 107 -11.59 5.97 7.41
C ASP A 107 -12.98 6.51 7.79
N PHE A 108 -14.03 5.87 7.23
CA PHE A 108 -15.42 6.30 7.47
C PHE A 108 -15.90 6.03 8.89
N ASP A 109 -15.28 5.11 9.60
CA ASP A 109 -15.61 4.71 10.96
C ASP A 109 -14.78 5.48 12.01
N GLY A 110 -13.87 6.37 11.57
CA GLY A 110 -13.02 7.20 12.42
C GLY A 110 -11.73 6.51 12.86
N PHE A 111 -11.38 5.36 12.28
CA PHE A 111 -10.12 4.68 12.56
C PHE A 111 -9.01 5.16 11.64
N THR A 112 -7.80 5.23 12.19
CA THR A 112 -6.61 5.52 11.37
C THR A 112 -6.14 4.26 10.66
N LYS A 113 -6.04 4.35 9.34
CA LYS A 113 -5.53 3.30 8.46
C LYS A 113 -4.13 3.66 7.97
N ILE A 114 -3.30 2.63 7.87
CA ILE A 114 -1.92 2.68 7.35
C ILE A 114 -1.92 1.80 6.11
N SER A 115 -1.72 2.40 4.94
CA SER A 115 -1.85 1.69 3.67
C SER A 115 -0.62 1.88 2.79
N TYR A 116 -0.21 0.81 2.09
CA TYR A 116 0.88 0.85 1.13
C TYR A 116 0.69 -0.19 0.02
N THR A 117 1.28 0.08 -1.13
CA THR A 117 1.35 -0.90 -2.22
C THR A 117 2.51 -1.86 -1.96
N ASN A 118 2.23 -3.17 -1.95
CA ASN A 118 3.29 -4.19 -1.85
C ASN A 118 4.24 -4.06 -3.06
N PRO A 119 5.55 -3.86 -2.83
CA PRO A 119 6.53 -3.75 -3.91
C PRO A 119 6.59 -4.95 -4.87
N GLU A 120 6.09 -6.13 -4.49
CA GLU A 120 5.96 -7.27 -5.41
C GLU A 120 5.13 -6.94 -6.65
N TYR A 121 4.20 -5.99 -6.56
CA TYR A 121 3.47 -5.43 -7.69
C TYR A 121 4.40 -4.92 -8.80
N TYR A 122 5.57 -4.38 -8.45
CA TYR A 122 6.54 -3.84 -9.40
C TYR A 122 7.10 -4.93 -10.33
N THR A 123 7.15 -6.19 -9.87
CA THR A 123 7.63 -7.31 -10.70
C THR A 123 6.75 -7.50 -11.93
N LEU A 124 5.44 -7.30 -11.76
CA LEU A 124 4.43 -7.42 -12.81
C LEU A 124 4.37 -6.16 -13.67
N THR A 125 4.22 -5.00 -13.03
CA THR A 125 4.03 -3.71 -13.71
C THR A 125 5.24 -3.32 -14.56
N HIS A 126 6.45 -3.59 -14.07
CA HIS A 126 7.70 -3.23 -14.74
C HIS A 126 8.44 -4.43 -15.34
N ASN A 127 7.80 -5.62 -15.37
CA ASN A 127 8.38 -6.84 -15.94
C ASN A 127 9.81 -7.14 -15.44
N ILE A 128 10.04 -7.00 -14.13
CA ILE A 128 11.34 -7.23 -13.51
C ILE A 128 11.61 -8.73 -13.39
N LYS A 129 12.71 -9.21 -14.03
CA LYS A 129 13.09 -10.63 -14.04
C LYS A 129 14.49 -10.87 -13.45
N ASP A 130 15.33 -9.84 -13.34
CA ASP A 130 16.67 -9.96 -12.79
C ASP A 130 16.62 -10.33 -11.30
N LYS A 131 17.38 -11.38 -10.93
CA LYS A 131 17.38 -11.93 -9.56
C LYS A 131 17.84 -10.92 -8.51
N LYS A 132 18.81 -10.04 -8.84
CA LYS A 132 19.31 -9.03 -7.90
C LYS A 132 18.25 -7.95 -7.68
N CYS A 133 17.52 -7.58 -8.72
CA CYS A 133 16.42 -6.62 -8.65
C CYS A 133 15.23 -7.19 -7.88
N LEU A 134 14.86 -8.45 -8.10
CA LEU A 134 13.84 -9.14 -7.33
C LEU A 134 14.19 -9.18 -5.84
N ALA A 135 15.45 -9.46 -5.48
CA ALA A 135 15.88 -9.44 -4.08
C ALA A 135 15.76 -8.05 -3.42
N ILE A 136 15.93 -6.95 -4.17
CA ILE A 136 15.71 -5.60 -3.67
C ILE A 136 14.21 -5.35 -3.43
N ILE A 137 13.36 -5.79 -4.36
CA ILE A 137 11.89 -5.68 -4.23
C ILE A 137 11.40 -6.44 -2.98
N THR A 138 11.86 -7.67 -2.77
CA THR A 138 11.53 -8.45 -1.57
C THR A 138 11.97 -7.74 -0.28
N LYS A 139 13.18 -7.15 -0.25
CA LYS A 139 13.63 -6.37 0.91
C LYS A 139 12.75 -5.14 1.16
N ALA A 140 12.32 -4.46 0.10
CA ALA A 140 11.41 -3.32 0.21
C ALA A 140 10.03 -3.74 0.75
N SER A 141 9.50 -4.89 0.31
CA SER A 141 8.26 -5.47 0.82
C SER A 141 8.35 -5.76 2.32
N ILE A 142 9.41 -6.43 2.76
CA ILE A 142 9.65 -6.72 4.18
C ILE A 142 9.78 -5.42 5.00
N ALA A 143 10.51 -4.43 4.49
CA ALA A 143 10.71 -3.16 5.19
C ALA A 143 9.38 -2.41 5.40
N LEU A 144 8.50 -2.36 4.39
CA LEU A 144 7.18 -1.74 4.52
C LEU A 144 6.29 -2.48 5.53
N ASP A 145 6.33 -3.82 5.51
CA ASP A 145 5.57 -4.61 6.46
C ASP A 145 6.04 -4.37 7.90
N VAL A 146 7.35 -4.42 8.14
CA VAL A 146 7.94 -4.14 9.47
C VAL A 146 7.64 -2.72 9.95
N LEU A 147 7.79 -1.70 9.07
CA LEU A 147 7.46 -0.32 9.43
C LEU A 147 5.98 -0.17 9.80
N SER A 148 5.08 -0.74 8.98
CA SER A 148 3.64 -0.68 9.25
C SER A 148 3.24 -1.41 10.53
N GLU A 149 3.88 -2.53 10.89
CA GLU A 149 3.68 -3.20 12.18
C GLU A 149 4.11 -2.34 13.38
N LYS A 150 5.24 -1.63 13.26
CA LYS A 150 5.70 -0.70 14.31
C LYS A 150 4.70 0.45 14.53
N LEU A 151 3.93 0.84 13.51
CA LEU A 151 2.95 1.93 13.61
C LEU A 151 1.66 1.52 14.31
N VAL A 152 1.28 0.24 14.24
CA VAL A 152 0.05 -0.30 14.85
C VAL A 152 0.18 -0.38 16.39
N LYS A 153 1.39 -0.57 16.90
CA LYS A 153 1.71 -0.68 18.34
C LYS A 153 1.88 0.69 18.99
#